data_33e9ebc95675d4a801148508df4ea61c
#
_entry.id   33e9ebc95675d4a801148508df4ea61c
#
_cell.length_a   1.000
_cell.length_b   1.000
_cell.length_c   1.000
_cell.angle_alpha   90.00
_cell.angle_beta   90.00
_cell.angle_gamma   90.00
#
_symmetry.space_group_name_H-M   'P 1'
#
loop_
_entity.id
_entity.type
_entity.pdbx_description
1 polymer ?
#
loop_
_entity_poly.entity_id
_entity_poly.type
_entity_poly.pdbx_seq_one_letter_code
_entity_poly.pdbx_strand_id
1 'polypeptide(L)'
;MKKMHGLYMVEFAIVGSLLMMLLFGCLEFGLATFSLAALNEGTRRAARLAAVCPLNDPKITSAVNFMGVYGFNASTNVLVSYLDANGTALAAPTIGTVYYVQVSVQNYTIPLAIPGLSDSITSPSFAVTLPAESLGVSNAGSTAC
;
A
#
# COMPACT_ATOMS: atom_id res chain seq x y z
N MET A 1 -7.76 51.83 34.57
CA MET A 1 -7.76 50.41 34.22
C MET A 1 -7.04 50.26 32.90
N LYS A 2 -5.79 49.73 32.88
CA LYS A 2 -5.03 49.44 31.64
C LYS A 2 -5.73 48.30 30.91
N LYS A 3 -6.15 48.56 29.68
CA LYS A 3 -6.80 47.52 28.83
C LYS A 3 -5.79 46.43 28.48
N MET A 4 -6.00 45.22 29.01
CA MET A 4 -5.13 44.05 28.83
C MET A 4 -5.46 43.30 27.51
N HIS A 5 -5.74 44.03 26.42
CA HIS A 5 -6.14 43.42 25.14
C HIS A 5 -5.02 42.58 24.50
N GLY A 6 -3.74 42.89 24.77
CA GLY A 6 -2.61 42.11 24.24
C GLY A 6 -2.48 40.69 24.82
N LEU A 7 -2.88 40.52 26.09
CA LEU A 7 -2.77 39.20 26.75
C LEU A 7 -3.72 38.19 26.14
N TYR A 8 -4.96 38.57 25.86
CA TYR A 8 -5.95 37.69 25.23
C TYR A 8 -5.57 37.26 23.82
N MET A 9 -4.89 38.12 23.07
CA MET A 9 -4.39 37.79 21.73
C MET A 9 -3.29 36.74 21.78
N VAL A 10 -2.39 36.80 22.75
CA VAL A 10 -1.32 35.83 22.93
C VAL A 10 -1.91 34.47 23.41
N GLU A 11 -2.84 34.49 24.35
CA GLU A 11 -3.54 33.31 24.82
C GLU A 11 -4.28 32.59 23.69
N PHE A 12 -5.05 33.37 22.87
CA PHE A 12 -5.75 32.80 21.71
C PHE A 12 -4.77 32.21 20.68
N ALA A 13 -3.63 32.86 20.44
CA ALA A 13 -2.63 32.36 19.51
C ALA A 13 -2.01 31.04 19.97
N ILE A 14 -1.73 30.91 21.28
CA ILE A 14 -1.18 29.67 21.85
C ILE A 14 -2.22 28.54 21.76
N VAL A 15 -3.44 28.79 22.21
CA VAL A 15 -4.51 27.78 22.17
C VAL A 15 -4.84 27.39 20.74
N GLY A 16 -4.92 28.38 19.83
CA GLY A 16 -5.18 28.12 18.41
C GLY A 16 -4.09 27.30 17.74
N SER A 17 -2.82 27.59 18.04
CA SER A 17 -1.70 26.82 17.47
C SER A 17 -1.67 25.38 17.99
N LEU A 18 -1.94 25.15 19.26
CA LEU A 18 -2.06 23.80 19.83
C LEU A 18 -3.22 23.02 19.21
N LEU A 19 -4.37 23.66 19.05
CA LEU A 19 -5.54 23.05 18.41
C LEU A 19 -5.22 22.64 16.96
N MET A 20 -4.60 23.53 16.17
CA MET A 20 -4.21 23.22 14.79
C MET A 20 -3.20 22.06 14.72
N MET A 21 -2.20 22.05 15.61
CA MET A 21 -1.24 20.95 15.68
C MET A 21 -1.94 19.62 15.95
N LEU A 22 -2.91 19.61 16.86
CA LEU A 22 -3.69 18.42 17.20
C LEU A 22 -4.54 17.94 16.02
N LEU A 23 -5.20 18.86 15.32
CA LEU A 23 -6.02 18.56 14.14
C LEU A 23 -5.16 17.98 13.00
N PHE A 24 -4.02 18.58 12.70
CA PHE A 24 -3.10 18.06 11.69
C PHE A 24 -2.56 16.69 12.09
N GLY A 25 -2.20 16.47 13.35
CA GLY A 25 -1.77 15.16 13.83
C GLY A 25 -2.84 14.08 13.65
N CYS A 26 -4.10 14.38 13.95
CA CYS A 26 -5.21 13.47 13.72
C CYS A 26 -5.42 13.14 12.24
N LEU A 27 -5.31 14.15 11.35
CA LEU A 27 -5.43 13.96 9.91
C LEU A 27 -4.29 13.08 9.36
N GLU A 28 -3.05 13.36 9.75
CA GLU A 28 -1.89 12.58 9.33
C GLU A 28 -1.97 11.11 9.78
N PHE A 29 -2.35 10.88 11.02
CA PHE A 29 -2.56 9.53 11.53
C PHE A 29 -3.69 8.81 10.77
N GLY A 30 -4.78 9.52 10.46
CA GLY A 30 -5.86 8.99 9.65
C GLY A 30 -5.42 8.61 8.24
N LEU A 31 -4.64 9.45 7.56
CA LEU A 31 -4.09 9.19 6.24
C LEU A 31 -3.09 8.02 6.24
N ALA A 32 -2.23 7.94 7.27
CA ALA A 32 -1.29 6.84 7.41
C ALA A 32 -2.01 5.50 7.58
N THR A 33 -2.96 5.41 8.51
CA THR A 33 -3.74 4.19 8.74
C THR A 33 -4.59 3.79 7.54
N PHE A 34 -5.19 4.77 6.84
CA PHE A 34 -5.90 4.53 5.58
C PHE A 34 -4.98 3.94 4.52
N SER A 35 -3.78 4.51 4.33
CA SER A 35 -2.82 4.03 3.34
C SER A 35 -2.39 2.58 3.60
N LEU A 36 -2.12 2.24 4.87
CA LEU A 36 -1.77 0.87 5.27
C LEU A 36 -2.93 -0.11 5.04
N ALA A 37 -4.15 0.27 5.39
CA ALA A 37 -5.32 -0.56 5.18
C ALA A 37 -5.62 -0.77 3.69
N ALA A 38 -5.51 0.30 2.88
CA ALA A 38 -5.71 0.26 1.44
C ALA A 38 -4.70 -0.65 0.74
N LEU A 39 -3.41 -0.55 1.08
CA LEU A 39 -2.36 -1.39 0.51
C LEU A 39 -2.50 -2.86 0.93
N ASN A 40 -2.87 -3.13 2.17
CA ASN A 40 -3.12 -4.50 2.63
C ASN A 40 -4.28 -5.15 1.84
N GLU A 41 -5.39 -4.44 1.67
CA GLU A 41 -6.52 -4.92 0.86
C GLU A 41 -6.14 -5.03 -0.62
N GLY A 42 -5.40 -4.06 -1.16
CA GLY A 42 -4.88 -4.11 -2.52
C GLY A 42 -3.99 -5.33 -2.78
N THR A 43 -3.10 -5.65 -1.84
CA THR A 43 -2.23 -6.84 -1.91
C THR A 43 -3.05 -8.13 -1.96
N ARG A 44 -4.13 -8.23 -1.17
CA ARG A 44 -5.05 -9.39 -1.20
C ARG A 44 -5.76 -9.53 -2.54
N ARG A 45 -6.23 -8.40 -3.12
CA ARG A 45 -6.86 -8.39 -4.44
C ARG A 45 -5.90 -8.80 -5.54
N ALA A 46 -4.70 -8.23 -5.52
CA ALA A 46 -3.65 -8.57 -6.45
C ALA A 46 -3.23 -10.04 -6.37
N ALA A 47 -3.15 -10.63 -5.16
CA ALA A 47 -2.84 -12.03 -4.97
C ALA A 47 -3.93 -12.95 -5.58
N ARG A 48 -5.21 -12.60 -5.45
CA ARG A 48 -6.31 -13.34 -6.11
C ARG A 48 -6.22 -13.26 -7.63
N LEU A 49 -5.91 -12.06 -8.17
CA LEU A 49 -5.70 -11.92 -9.61
C LEU A 49 -4.48 -12.73 -10.06
N ALA A 50 -3.38 -12.70 -9.31
CA ALA A 50 -2.18 -13.44 -9.64
C ALA A 50 -2.39 -14.96 -9.67
N ALA A 51 -3.34 -15.49 -8.87
CA ALA A 51 -3.67 -16.93 -8.88
C ALA A 51 -4.43 -17.36 -10.15
N VAL A 52 -5.16 -16.46 -10.78
CA VAL A 52 -6.03 -16.79 -11.94
C VAL A 52 -5.56 -16.15 -13.25
N CYS A 53 -4.84 -15.03 -13.22
CA CYS A 53 -4.36 -14.33 -14.40
C CYS A 53 -3.10 -14.96 -14.97
N PRO A 54 -2.79 -14.68 -16.27
CA PRO A 54 -1.52 -15.06 -16.87
C PRO A 54 -0.32 -14.55 -16.06
N LEU A 55 0.77 -15.30 -16.14
CA LEU A 55 2.00 -14.94 -15.45
C LEU A 55 2.46 -13.53 -15.85
N ASN A 56 2.81 -12.71 -14.85
CA ASN A 56 3.31 -11.34 -15.02
C ASN A 56 2.32 -10.38 -15.71
N ASP A 57 1.01 -10.62 -15.63
CA ASP A 57 0.03 -9.66 -16.14
C ASP A 57 0.14 -8.32 -15.39
N PRO A 58 0.26 -7.17 -16.10
CA PRO A 58 0.40 -5.86 -15.47
C PRO A 58 -0.81 -5.45 -14.62
N LYS A 59 -1.97 -6.04 -14.83
CA LYS A 59 -3.16 -5.80 -14.01
C LYS A 59 -3.00 -6.30 -12.58
N ILE A 60 -2.14 -7.30 -12.35
CA ILE A 60 -1.86 -7.82 -11.01
C ILE A 60 -1.22 -6.72 -10.15
N THR A 61 -0.18 -6.06 -10.66
CA THR A 61 0.52 -5.00 -9.93
C THR A 61 -0.34 -3.75 -9.77
N SER A 62 -1.10 -3.38 -10.81
CA SER A 62 -1.97 -2.21 -10.76
C SER A 62 -3.14 -2.37 -9.77
N ALA A 63 -3.59 -3.59 -9.52
CA ALA A 63 -4.67 -3.88 -8.57
C ALA A 63 -4.30 -3.56 -7.12
N VAL A 64 -3.00 -3.51 -6.77
CA VAL A 64 -2.56 -3.13 -5.42
C VAL A 64 -2.94 -1.69 -5.10
N ASN A 65 -2.79 -0.77 -6.06
CA ASN A 65 -3.08 0.66 -5.85
C ASN A 65 -4.48 1.07 -6.32
N PHE A 66 -5.48 0.23 -6.15
CA PHE A 66 -6.85 0.50 -6.60
C PHE A 66 -7.50 1.72 -5.89
N MET A 67 -7.03 2.09 -4.71
CA MET A 67 -7.51 3.27 -3.96
C MET A 67 -6.67 4.54 -4.20
N GLY A 68 -5.65 4.50 -5.06
CA GLY A 68 -4.84 5.68 -5.38
C GLY A 68 -4.05 6.20 -4.19
N VAL A 69 -3.37 5.33 -3.45
CA VAL A 69 -2.55 5.73 -2.30
C VAL A 69 -1.43 6.66 -2.75
N TYR A 70 -1.35 7.82 -2.09
CA TYR A 70 -0.39 8.86 -2.46
C TYR A 70 1.07 8.40 -2.30
N GLY A 71 1.90 8.71 -3.28
CA GLY A 71 3.32 8.35 -3.28
C GLY A 71 3.61 6.85 -3.52
N PHE A 72 2.58 6.02 -3.70
CA PHE A 72 2.75 4.59 -3.98
C PHE A 72 2.91 4.35 -5.48
N ASN A 73 3.98 3.65 -5.86
CA ASN A 73 4.22 3.25 -7.24
C ASN A 73 4.20 1.72 -7.35
N ALA A 74 3.20 1.18 -8.04
CA ALA A 74 3.03 -0.26 -8.18
C ALA A 74 4.21 -0.96 -8.87
N SER A 75 4.89 -0.29 -9.81
CA SER A 75 6.03 -0.88 -10.52
C SER A 75 7.29 -1.04 -9.68
N THR A 76 7.46 -0.24 -8.63
CA THR A 76 8.65 -0.26 -7.76
C THR A 76 8.37 -0.86 -6.39
N ASN A 77 7.14 -0.73 -5.91
CA ASN A 77 6.78 -1.15 -4.55
C ASN A 77 6.07 -2.51 -4.49
N VAL A 78 5.68 -3.08 -5.65
CA VAL A 78 5.02 -4.40 -5.70
C VAL A 78 5.95 -5.44 -6.28
N LEU A 79 6.12 -6.54 -5.55
CA LEU A 79 6.82 -7.73 -6.01
C LEU A 79 5.83 -8.87 -6.12
N VAL A 80 5.73 -9.47 -7.31
CA VAL A 80 4.98 -10.69 -7.56
C VAL A 80 5.99 -11.83 -7.70
N SER A 81 5.87 -12.84 -6.85
CA SER A 81 6.75 -14.02 -6.83
C SER A 81 5.93 -15.27 -7.06
N TYR A 82 6.41 -16.16 -7.90
CA TYR A 82 5.82 -17.47 -8.16
C TYR A 82 6.67 -18.51 -7.45
N LEU A 83 6.03 -19.37 -6.68
CA LEU A 83 6.69 -20.32 -5.78
C LEU A 83 6.40 -21.76 -6.21
N ASP A 84 7.36 -22.64 -5.97
CA ASP A 84 7.22 -24.08 -6.13
C ASP A 84 6.42 -24.74 -4.99
N ALA A 85 6.30 -26.06 -5.02
CA ALA A 85 5.60 -26.84 -3.99
C ALA A 85 6.25 -26.72 -2.60
N ASN A 86 7.52 -26.33 -2.51
CA ASN A 86 8.27 -26.14 -1.27
C ASN A 86 8.22 -24.68 -0.78
N GLY A 87 7.57 -23.78 -1.51
CA GLY A 87 7.54 -22.35 -1.20
C GLY A 87 8.79 -21.60 -1.62
N THR A 88 9.63 -22.16 -2.51
CA THR A 88 10.83 -21.50 -3.02
C THR A 88 10.48 -20.68 -4.28
N ALA A 89 11.02 -19.46 -4.37
CA ALA A 89 10.77 -18.59 -5.50
C ALA A 89 11.42 -19.13 -6.79
N LEU A 90 10.63 -19.20 -7.85
CA LEU A 90 11.07 -19.66 -9.17
C LEU A 90 11.65 -18.52 -9.96
N ALA A 91 12.87 -18.67 -10.48
CA ALA A 91 13.50 -17.68 -11.36
C ALA A 91 12.86 -17.63 -12.76
N ALA A 92 12.35 -18.77 -13.25
CA ALA A 92 11.66 -18.89 -14.52
C ALA A 92 10.34 -19.67 -14.32
N PRO A 93 9.27 -19.00 -13.86
CA PRO A 93 8.00 -19.65 -13.58
C PRO A 93 7.32 -20.10 -14.89
N THR A 94 6.80 -21.34 -14.86
CA THR A 94 5.95 -21.88 -15.92
C THR A 94 4.67 -22.42 -15.30
N ILE A 95 3.57 -22.51 -16.07
CA ILE A 95 2.26 -22.94 -15.57
C ILE A 95 2.33 -24.28 -14.82
N GLY A 96 3.19 -25.20 -15.25
CA GLY A 96 3.33 -26.52 -14.62
C GLY A 96 4.25 -26.56 -13.40
N THR A 97 5.00 -25.52 -13.10
CA THR A 97 5.96 -25.45 -11.97
C THR A 97 5.51 -24.56 -10.83
N VAL A 98 4.51 -23.70 -11.07
CA VAL A 98 3.98 -22.78 -10.07
C VAL A 98 2.92 -23.45 -9.22
N TYR A 99 3.15 -23.54 -7.91
CA TYR A 99 2.19 -24.04 -6.93
C TYR A 99 1.56 -22.94 -6.09
N TYR A 100 2.31 -21.87 -5.83
CA TYR A 100 1.81 -20.72 -5.07
C TYR A 100 2.21 -19.42 -5.75
N VAL A 101 1.39 -18.40 -5.54
CA VAL A 101 1.67 -17.04 -5.98
C VAL A 101 1.73 -16.15 -4.75
N GLN A 102 2.77 -15.36 -4.64
CA GLN A 102 2.95 -14.39 -3.56
C GLN A 102 3.00 -12.99 -4.14
N VAL A 103 2.16 -12.12 -3.62
CA VAL A 103 2.23 -10.68 -3.89
C VAL A 103 2.66 -9.98 -2.61
N SER A 104 3.70 -9.16 -2.70
CA SER A 104 4.21 -8.40 -1.57
C SER A 104 4.39 -6.93 -1.92
N VAL A 105 4.10 -6.06 -0.94
CA VAL A 105 4.42 -4.63 -0.99
C VAL A 105 5.68 -4.40 -0.16
N GLN A 106 6.66 -3.75 -0.77
CA GLN A 106 7.98 -3.50 -0.18
C GLN A 106 8.40 -2.05 -0.40
N ASN A 107 9.27 -1.56 0.48
CA ASN A 107 9.94 -0.26 0.34
C ASN A 107 9.00 0.94 0.10
N TYR A 108 7.78 0.89 0.63
CA TYR A 108 6.88 2.02 0.58
C TYR A 108 7.08 2.90 1.82
N THR A 109 7.24 4.19 1.59
CA THR A 109 7.32 5.21 2.63
C THR A 109 6.11 6.12 2.55
N ILE A 110 5.41 6.28 3.67
CA ILE A 110 4.28 7.17 3.80
C ILE A 110 4.84 8.58 4.00
N PRO A 111 4.65 9.51 3.05
CA PRO A 111 5.09 10.88 3.23
C PRO A 111 4.22 11.56 4.26
N LEU A 112 4.83 12.23 5.24
CA LEU A 112 4.14 13.07 6.20
C LEU A 112 4.06 14.49 5.66
N ALA A 113 2.88 15.10 5.74
CA ALA A 113 2.64 16.47 5.28
C ALA A 113 2.70 17.49 6.42
N ILE A 114 3.38 17.18 7.53
CA ILE A 114 3.53 18.10 8.67
C ILE A 114 4.54 19.18 8.31
N PRO A 115 4.15 20.49 8.29
CA PRO A 115 5.07 21.57 8.03
C PRO A 115 6.22 21.58 9.05
N GLY A 116 7.46 21.51 8.57
CA GLY A 116 8.66 21.51 9.41
C GLY A 116 9.16 20.12 9.85
N LEU A 117 8.44 19.04 9.57
CA LEU A 117 8.91 17.67 9.69
C LEU A 117 9.03 17.06 8.29
N SER A 118 10.24 16.77 7.87
CA SER A 118 10.53 16.06 6.61
C SER A 118 10.69 14.56 6.83
N ASP A 119 9.99 14.01 7.80
CA ASP A 119 10.05 12.58 8.12
C ASP A 119 9.05 11.77 7.30
N SER A 120 9.44 10.54 7.03
CA SER A 120 8.61 9.55 6.38
C SER A 120 8.52 8.29 7.24
N ILE A 121 7.35 7.68 7.27
CA ILE A 121 7.14 6.42 7.97
C ILE A 121 7.30 5.28 6.98
N THR A 122 8.27 4.39 7.21
CA THR A 122 8.41 3.18 6.39
C THR A 122 7.25 2.23 6.69
N SER A 123 6.52 1.85 5.65
CA SER A 123 5.44 0.87 5.76
C SER A 123 6.01 -0.52 6.10
N PRO A 124 5.36 -1.30 6.96
CA PRO A 124 5.67 -2.71 7.07
C PRO A 124 5.44 -3.41 5.71
N SER A 125 6.19 -4.47 5.45
CA SER A 125 5.98 -5.29 4.26
C SER A 125 4.70 -6.11 4.43
N PHE A 126 3.79 -5.97 3.47
CA PHE A 126 2.61 -6.83 3.37
C PHE A 126 2.90 -7.92 2.35
N ALA A 127 2.65 -9.16 2.70
CA ALA A 127 2.78 -10.28 1.79
C ALA A 127 1.57 -11.21 1.92
N VAL A 128 1.00 -11.60 0.79
CA VAL A 128 -0.10 -12.55 0.73
C VAL A 128 0.29 -13.66 -0.24
N THR A 129 0.24 -14.91 0.22
CA THR A 129 0.51 -16.08 -0.57
C THR A 129 -0.77 -16.87 -0.75
N LEU A 130 -1.11 -17.23 -1.98
CA LEU A 130 -2.25 -18.05 -2.34
C LEU A 130 -1.80 -19.22 -3.22
N PRO A 131 -2.51 -20.37 -3.19
CA PRO A 131 -2.27 -21.41 -4.15
C PRO A 131 -2.58 -20.91 -5.57
N ALA A 132 -1.77 -21.35 -6.54
CA ALA A 132 -2.02 -21.07 -7.94
C ALA A 132 -3.26 -21.83 -8.41
N GLU A 133 -4.08 -21.18 -9.22
CA GLU A 133 -5.29 -21.77 -9.80
C GLU A 133 -5.10 -21.96 -11.32
N SER A 134 -5.78 -21.14 -12.12
CA SER A 134 -5.76 -21.30 -13.58
C SER A 134 -4.57 -20.66 -14.29
N LEU A 135 -3.91 -19.66 -13.68
CA LEU A 135 -2.79 -18.90 -14.26
C LEU A 135 -3.05 -18.45 -15.72
N GLY A 136 -4.30 -18.07 -16.01
CA GLY A 136 -4.72 -17.63 -17.34
C GLY A 136 -5.06 -18.76 -18.31
N VAL A 137 -5.08 -20.03 -17.88
CA VAL A 137 -5.44 -21.16 -18.75
C VAL A 137 -6.89 -21.55 -18.52
N SER A 138 -7.63 -21.72 -19.62
CA SER A 138 -9.00 -22.24 -19.61
C SER A 138 -9.16 -23.36 -20.64
N ASN A 139 -10.26 -24.11 -20.56
CA ASN A 139 -10.58 -25.14 -21.55
C ASN A 139 -10.75 -24.59 -22.98
N ALA A 140 -10.96 -23.28 -23.13
CA ALA A 140 -11.08 -22.59 -24.40
C ALA A 140 -9.79 -21.89 -24.87
N GLY A 141 -8.67 -22.05 -24.14
CA GLY A 141 -7.39 -21.41 -24.39
C GLY A 141 -6.95 -20.46 -23.26
N SER A 142 -6.16 -19.44 -23.58
CA SER A 142 -5.73 -18.45 -22.59
C SER A 142 -6.81 -17.35 -22.39
N THR A 143 -7.03 -16.97 -21.14
CA THR A 143 -7.89 -15.84 -20.76
C THR A 143 -7.04 -14.64 -20.39
N ALA A 144 -7.38 -13.48 -20.96
CA ALA A 144 -6.78 -12.21 -20.52
C ALA A 144 -7.49 -11.71 -19.25
N CYS A 145 -6.77 -11.13 -18.33
CA CYS A 145 -7.32 -10.32 -17.24
C CYS A 145 -7.47 -8.86 -17.67
#